data_544a01565c85b6375c107b284c007157
#
_entry.id   544a01565c85b6375c107b284c007157
#
_cell.length_a   1.000
_cell.length_b   1.000
_cell.length_c   1.000
_cell.angle_alpha   90.00
_cell.angle_beta   90.00
_cell.angle_gamma   90.00
#
_symmetry.space_group_name_H-M   'P 1'
#
loop_
_entity.id
_entity.type
_entity.pdbx_description
1 polymer ?
#
loop_
_entity_poly.entity_id
_entity_poly.type
_entity_poly.pdbx_seq_one_letter_code
_entity_poly.pdbx_strand_id
1 'polypeptide(L)'
;MNDPQQSNKDAHEDPQTTPYELIGGASSLKAITEEFYALMDTQPNYKELRAVHGPDLGRAQERLFWFLSGWLGGPALYVEKVGSPMLRARHLPFPIGEIERDQWVTCMVEAMTRQGVDEATRDRLAPHFYKTADWMRNKAEDPAP
;
A
#
# COMPACT_ATOMS: atom_id res chain seq x y z
N MET A 1 14.39 27.86 -24.23
CA MET A 1 14.12 27.31 -24.03
C MET A 1 13.85 26.51 -23.79
N ASN A 2 13.66 26.28 -23.53
CA ASN A 2 13.42 25.41 -23.17
C ASN A 2 12.95 24.84 -23.25
N ASP A 3 12.86 24.69 -23.38
CA ASP A 3 12.46 23.97 -23.43
C ASP A 3 11.91 23.30 -23.60
N PRO A 4 11.60 23.30 -23.82
CA PRO A 4 10.89 22.42 -23.86
C PRO A 4 10.89 21.49 -24.09
N GLN A 5 11.26 21.21 -24.30
CA GLN A 5 11.15 20.21 -24.36
C GLN A 5 11.30 19.38 -23.84
N GLN A 6 11.56 19.52 -23.45
CA GLN A 6 11.50 18.65 -22.77
C GLN A 6 10.65 18.19 -22.30
N SER A 7 10.28 18.39 -22.44
CA SER A 7 9.48 17.91 -21.99
C SER A 7 8.78 17.13 -22.21
N ASN A 8 8.69 16.85 -22.64
CA ASN A 8 8.08 15.97 -22.75
C ASN A 8 8.13 15.08 -23.10
N LYS A 9 8.64 15.33 -23.37
CA LYS A 9 8.88 14.25 -23.72
C LYS A 9 8.68 13.11 -23.22
N ASP A 10 8.77 12.86 -23.11
CA ASP A 10 8.43 11.78 -22.51
C ASP A 10 7.57 12.10 -21.44
N ALA A 11 6.42 12.48 -21.58
CA ALA A 11 5.55 12.99 -20.64
C ALA A 11 5.27 12.08 -19.49
N HIS A 12 5.17 10.78 -19.76
CA HIS A 12 5.01 9.81 -18.69
C HIS A 12 6.23 9.77 -17.81
N GLU A 13 7.30 10.43 -18.23
CA GLU A 13 8.50 10.54 -17.45
C GLU A 13 8.60 11.86 -16.71
N ASP A 14 7.49 12.59 -16.59
CA ASP A 14 7.49 13.81 -15.81
C ASP A 14 7.97 13.50 -14.40
N PRO A 15 9.13 14.02 -13.98
CA PRO A 15 9.65 13.69 -12.67
C PRO A 15 8.78 14.23 -11.54
N GLN A 16 7.83 15.10 -11.83
CA GLN A 16 6.93 15.62 -10.82
C GLN A 16 5.66 14.80 -10.66
N THR A 17 5.44 13.85 -11.54
CA THR A 17 4.28 12.98 -11.42
C THR A 17 4.55 11.92 -10.37
N THR A 18 3.75 11.91 -9.32
CA THR A 18 3.94 10.97 -8.23
C THR A 18 3.07 9.73 -8.44
N PRO A 19 3.40 8.62 -7.79
CA PRO A 19 2.50 7.48 -7.79
C PRO A 19 1.09 7.83 -7.30
N TYR A 20 0.98 8.75 -6.35
CA TYR A 20 -0.31 9.24 -5.86
C TYR A 20 -1.15 9.78 -7.02
N GLU A 21 -0.55 10.60 -7.87
CA GLU A 21 -1.25 11.15 -9.04
C GLU A 21 -1.54 10.07 -10.08
N LEU A 22 -0.58 9.15 -10.27
CA LEU A 22 -0.74 8.08 -11.26
C LEU A 22 -1.91 7.16 -10.95
N ILE A 23 -2.19 6.90 -9.67
CA ILE A 23 -3.32 6.05 -9.30
C ILE A 23 -4.66 6.80 -9.30
N GLY A 24 -4.64 8.13 -9.43
CA GLY A 24 -5.86 8.92 -9.52
C GLY A 24 -6.15 9.81 -8.32
N GLY A 25 -5.19 9.99 -7.42
CA GLY A 25 -5.34 10.91 -6.30
C GLY A 25 -6.18 10.37 -5.15
N ALA A 26 -6.70 11.27 -4.33
CA ALA A 26 -7.35 10.92 -3.07
C ALA A 26 -8.55 9.99 -3.24
N SER A 27 -9.43 10.27 -4.19
CA SER A 27 -10.64 9.46 -4.32
C SER A 27 -10.32 8.05 -4.79
N SER A 28 -9.36 7.88 -5.70
CA SER A 28 -8.91 6.56 -6.11
C SER A 28 -8.24 5.82 -4.98
N LEU A 29 -7.37 6.49 -4.23
CA LEU A 29 -6.70 5.86 -3.10
C LEU A 29 -7.70 5.41 -2.04
N LYS A 30 -8.73 6.22 -1.78
CA LYS A 30 -9.77 5.85 -0.85
C LYS A 30 -10.49 4.59 -1.32
N ALA A 31 -10.84 4.52 -2.60
CA ALA A 31 -11.50 3.34 -3.16
C ALA A 31 -10.60 2.11 -3.10
N ILE A 32 -9.30 2.29 -3.35
CA ILE A 32 -8.34 1.19 -3.27
C ILE A 32 -8.25 0.64 -1.84
N THR A 33 -8.17 1.51 -0.84
CA THR A 33 -8.09 1.04 0.54
C THR A 33 -9.38 0.38 0.98
N GLU A 34 -10.53 0.87 0.54
CA GLU A 34 -11.81 0.22 0.82
C GLU A 34 -11.86 -1.17 0.20
N GLU A 35 -11.41 -1.29 -1.05
CA GLU A 35 -11.38 -2.57 -1.74
C GLU A 35 -10.42 -3.55 -1.06
N PHE A 36 -9.26 -3.04 -0.66
CA PHE A 36 -8.25 -3.84 0.02
C PHE A 36 -8.82 -4.52 1.28
N TYR A 37 -9.50 -3.75 2.13
CA TYR A 37 -10.06 -4.31 3.34
C TYR A 37 -11.30 -5.17 3.09
N ALA A 38 -12.07 -4.85 2.06
CA ALA A 38 -13.20 -5.71 1.67
C ALA A 38 -12.71 -7.07 1.19
N LEU A 39 -11.65 -7.09 0.39
CA LEU A 39 -11.06 -8.34 -0.07
C LEU A 39 -10.51 -9.14 1.10
N MET A 40 -9.78 -8.48 1.99
CA MET A 40 -9.21 -9.12 3.16
C MET A 40 -10.29 -9.78 4.03
N ASP A 41 -11.42 -9.10 4.16
CA ASP A 41 -12.50 -9.55 5.04
C ASP A 41 -13.34 -10.68 4.43
N THR A 42 -13.35 -10.81 3.11
CA THR A 42 -14.28 -11.72 2.45
C THR A 42 -13.61 -12.88 1.70
N GLN A 43 -12.33 -12.76 1.35
CA GLN A 43 -11.67 -13.77 0.50
C GLN A 43 -10.86 -14.73 1.35
N PRO A 44 -11.14 -16.04 1.25
CA PRO A 44 -10.43 -17.03 2.08
C PRO A 44 -8.92 -17.06 1.88
N ASN A 45 -8.44 -16.65 0.70
CA ASN A 45 -7.01 -16.65 0.45
C ASN A 45 -6.27 -15.57 1.20
N TYR A 46 -6.97 -14.67 1.92
CA TYR A 46 -6.34 -13.67 2.77
C TYR A 46 -6.61 -13.89 4.24
N LYS A 47 -6.98 -15.12 4.63
CA LYS A 47 -7.44 -15.37 6.00
C LYS A 47 -6.34 -15.15 7.05
N GLU A 48 -5.10 -15.47 6.74
CA GLU A 48 -4.01 -15.26 7.68
C GLU A 48 -3.78 -13.78 7.91
N LEU A 49 -3.81 -13.00 6.84
CA LEU A 49 -3.70 -11.55 6.96
C LEU A 49 -4.88 -10.97 7.76
N ARG A 50 -6.09 -11.46 7.47
CA ARG A 50 -7.28 -11.01 8.21
C ARG A 50 -7.13 -11.28 9.70
N ALA A 51 -6.55 -12.44 10.04
CA ALA A 51 -6.45 -12.88 11.42
C ALA A 51 -5.57 -11.99 12.28
N VAL A 52 -4.62 -11.24 11.70
CA VAL A 52 -3.79 -10.33 12.49
C VAL A 52 -4.46 -8.99 12.75
N HIS A 53 -5.67 -8.80 12.25
CA HIS A 53 -6.45 -7.59 12.48
C HIS A 53 -7.56 -7.87 13.49
N GLY A 54 -7.98 -6.84 14.21
CA GLY A 54 -9.12 -6.97 15.11
C GLY A 54 -10.44 -7.05 14.36
N PRO A 55 -11.56 -7.17 15.09
CA PRO A 55 -12.85 -7.34 14.44
C PRO A 55 -13.32 -6.13 13.64
N ASP A 56 -12.91 -4.92 14.02
CA ASP A 56 -13.31 -3.70 13.33
C ASP A 56 -12.16 -3.21 12.45
N LEU A 57 -12.33 -3.29 11.14
CA LEU A 57 -11.31 -2.87 10.20
C LEU A 57 -11.33 -1.37 9.88
N GLY A 58 -12.34 -0.65 10.34
CA GLY A 58 -12.50 0.76 9.97
C GLY A 58 -11.30 1.63 10.33
N ARG A 59 -10.77 1.44 11.53
CA ARG A 59 -9.63 2.22 11.98
C ARG A 59 -8.38 1.89 11.16
N ALA A 60 -8.16 0.61 10.88
CA ALA A 60 -7.02 0.19 10.07
C ALA A 60 -7.11 0.77 8.67
N GLN A 61 -8.31 0.74 8.08
CA GLN A 61 -8.55 1.29 6.75
C GLN A 61 -8.24 2.77 6.71
N GLU A 62 -8.71 3.53 7.69
CA GLU A 62 -8.49 4.96 7.75
C GLU A 62 -7.00 5.27 7.86
N ARG A 63 -6.30 4.56 8.73
CA ARG A 63 -4.88 4.78 8.95
C ARG A 63 -4.05 4.40 7.73
N LEU A 64 -4.43 3.32 7.04
CA LEU A 64 -3.72 2.95 5.82
C LEU A 64 -3.89 4.00 4.73
N PHE A 65 -5.10 4.54 4.58
CA PHE A 65 -5.34 5.62 3.63
C PHE A 65 -4.43 6.82 3.93
N TRP A 66 -4.37 7.23 5.20
CA TRP A 66 -3.53 8.37 5.60
C TRP A 66 -2.06 8.09 5.29
N PHE A 67 -1.59 6.89 5.63
CA PHE A 67 -0.19 6.54 5.42
C PHE A 67 0.15 6.48 3.93
N LEU A 68 -0.66 5.80 3.15
CA LEU A 68 -0.38 5.65 1.73
C LEU A 68 -0.45 6.98 0.99
N SER A 69 -1.30 7.90 1.43
CA SER A 69 -1.34 9.22 0.83
C SER A 69 0.06 9.84 0.78
N GLY A 70 0.73 9.93 1.92
CA GLY A 70 2.06 10.50 1.98
C GLY A 70 3.11 9.61 1.33
N TRP A 71 3.00 8.30 1.55
CA TRP A 71 3.98 7.34 1.03
C TRP A 71 4.02 7.35 -0.49
N LEU A 72 2.90 7.57 -1.13
CA LEU A 72 2.80 7.63 -2.59
C LEU A 72 3.11 9.02 -3.16
N GLY A 73 3.41 9.97 -2.32
CA GLY A 73 3.80 11.32 -2.75
C GLY A 73 2.69 12.35 -2.70
N GLY A 74 1.56 12.03 -2.08
CA GLY A 74 0.48 12.97 -1.86
C GLY A 74 0.58 13.65 -0.51
N PRO A 75 -0.54 14.21 -0.02
CA PRO A 75 -0.53 14.90 1.28
C PRO A 75 -0.10 13.98 2.42
N ALA A 76 0.71 14.51 3.33
CA ALA A 76 1.26 13.73 4.45
C ALA A 76 0.23 13.59 5.58
N LEU A 77 -0.89 12.95 5.29
CA LEU A 77 -2.03 12.89 6.21
C LEU A 77 -1.70 12.16 7.50
N TYR A 78 -0.94 11.06 7.42
CA TYR A 78 -0.62 10.32 8.64
C TYR A 78 0.22 11.17 9.59
N VAL A 79 1.22 11.85 9.06
CA VAL A 79 2.09 12.70 9.88
C VAL A 79 1.26 13.82 10.52
N GLU A 80 0.35 14.42 9.76
CA GLU A 80 -0.47 15.51 10.27
C GLU A 80 -1.44 15.06 11.36
N LYS A 81 -2.01 13.87 11.22
CA LYS A 81 -3.08 13.42 12.12
C LYS A 81 -2.57 12.58 13.28
N VAL A 82 -1.49 11.85 13.10
CA VAL A 82 -1.00 10.89 14.10
C VAL A 82 0.43 11.20 14.54
N GLY A 83 1.29 11.60 13.61
CA GLY A 83 2.70 11.83 13.87
C GLY A 83 3.56 10.91 13.05
N SER A 84 4.79 10.67 13.50
CA SER A 84 5.72 9.82 12.78
C SER A 84 5.10 8.44 12.57
N PRO A 85 5.17 7.88 11.34
CA PRO A 85 4.57 6.55 11.09
C PRO A 85 5.18 5.45 11.93
N MET A 86 6.49 5.42 12.14
CA MET A 86 7.16 4.39 12.93
C MET A 86 6.62 3.01 12.60
N LEU A 87 6.60 2.68 11.31
CA LEU A 87 5.87 1.52 10.80
C LEU A 87 6.23 0.23 11.52
N ARG A 88 7.53 -0.06 11.61
CA ARG A 88 7.94 -1.32 12.22
C ARG A 88 7.55 -1.39 13.68
N ALA A 89 7.78 -0.31 14.42
CA ALA A 89 7.44 -0.30 15.85
C ALA A 89 5.94 -0.49 16.06
N ARG A 90 5.12 0.13 15.23
CA ARG A 90 3.66 0.04 15.39
C ARG A 90 3.13 -1.33 15.02
N HIS A 91 3.88 -2.11 14.23
CA HIS A 91 3.45 -3.45 13.82
C HIS A 91 4.02 -4.55 14.71
N LEU A 92 4.95 -4.23 15.62
CA LEU A 92 5.54 -5.25 16.49
C LEU A 92 4.52 -6.03 17.33
N PRO A 93 3.40 -5.45 17.79
CA PRO A 93 2.42 -6.23 18.53
C PRO A 93 1.70 -7.30 17.71
N PHE A 94 1.82 -7.28 16.38
CA PHE A 94 1.07 -8.18 15.50
C PHE A 94 2.04 -9.22 14.91
N PRO A 95 1.68 -10.52 14.91
CA PRO A 95 2.60 -11.56 14.38
C PRO A 95 2.57 -11.55 12.85
N ILE A 96 3.62 -11.02 12.25
CA ILE A 96 3.72 -10.90 10.78
C ILE A 96 4.88 -11.73 10.29
N GLY A 97 4.57 -12.76 9.51
CA GLY A 97 5.56 -13.60 8.86
C GLY A 97 5.45 -13.47 7.36
N GLU A 98 6.04 -14.44 6.65
CA GLU A 98 6.05 -14.42 5.19
C GLU A 98 4.66 -14.56 4.59
N ILE A 99 3.79 -15.37 5.22
CA ILE A 99 2.45 -15.57 4.71
C ILE A 99 1.67 -14.26 4.74
N GLU A 100 1.70 -13.57 5.87
CA GLU A 100 0.99 -12.29 6.01
C GLU A 100 1.56 -11.24 5.07
N ARG A 101 2.89 -11.20 4.93
CA ARG A 101 3.53 -10.29 3.97
C ARG A 101 3.05 -10.54 2.56
N ASP A 102 3.07 -11.80 2.13
CA ASP A 102 2.71 -12.14 0.76
C ASP A 102 1.23 -11.87 0.49
N GLN A 103 0.38 -12.18 1.46
CA GLN A 103 -1.05 -11.90 1.31
C GLN A 103 -1.32 -10.41 1.26
N TRP A 104 -0.59 -9.61 2.04
CA TRP A 104 -0.76 -8.16 2.01
C TRP A 104 -0.46 -7.59 0.63
N VAL A 105 0.67 -8.02 0.05
CA VAL A 105 1.07 -7.51 -1.26
C VAL A 105 0.08 -7.96 -2.34
N THR A 106 -0.29 -9.24 -2.32
CA THR A 106 -1.25 -9.78 -3.29
C THR A 106 -2.60 -9.08 -3.18
N CYS A 107 -3.06 -8.87 -1.95
CA CYS A 107 -4.34 -8.19 -1.72
C CYS A 107 -4.31 -6.75 -2.23
N MET A 108 -3.20 -6.04 -2.00
CA MET A 108 -3.08 -4.67 -2.48
C MET A 108 -3.05 -4.60 -4.00
N VAL A 109 -2.31 -5.51 -4.64
CA VAL A 109 -2.27 -5.56 -6.10
C VAL A 109 -3.66 -5.87 -6.65
N GLU A 110 -4.38 -6.81 -6.03
CA GLU A 110 -5.74 -7.12 -6.47
C GLU A 110 -6.68 -5.92 -6.29
N ALA A 111 -6.56 -5.21 -5.17
CA ALA A 111 -7.38 -4.03 -4.94
C ALA A 111 -7.12 -2.95 -6.00
N MET A 112 -5.85 -2.72 -6.31
CA MET A 112 -5.50 -1.76 -7.37
C MET A 112 -6.05 -2.19 -8.71
N THR A 113 -5.96 -3.48 -9.01
CA THR A 113 -6.46 -4.02 -10.28
C THR A 113 -7.96 -3.78 -10.40
N ARG A 114 -8.70 -4.08 -9.34
CA ARG A 114 -10.16 -3.92 -9.36
C ARG A 114 -10.58 -2.46 -9.48
N GLN A 115 -9.76 -1.55 -8.97
CA GLN A 115 -10.05 -0.12 -9.06
C GLN A 115 -9.49 0.52 -10.33
N GLY A 116 -8.97 -0.27 -11.25
CA GLY A 116 -8.60 0.22 -12.56
C GLY A 116 -7.21 0.83 -12.68
N VAL A 117 -6.35 0.62 -11.68
CA VAL A 117 -4.96 1.05 -11.80
C VAL A 117 -4.29 0.23 -12.89
N ASP A 118 -3.59 0.88 -13.81
CA ASP A 118 -3.03 0.19 -14.96
C ASP A 118 -1.85 -0.71 -14.56
N GLU A 119 -1.57 -1.67 -15.44
CA GLU A 119 -0.57 -2.69 -15.16
C GLU A 119 0.82 -2.09 -14.94
N ALA A 120 1.20 -1.09 -15.73
CA ALA A 120 2.51 -0.47 -15.60
C ALA A 120 2.69 0.17 -14.22
N THR A 121 1.66 0.84 -13.72
CA THR A 121 1.71 1.44 -12.40
C THR A 121 1.75 0.37 -11.32
N ARG A 122 0.93 -0.69 -11.45
CA ARG A 122 0.96 -1.79 -10.50
C ARG A 122 2.34 -2.45 -10.45
N ASP A 123 2.93 -2.71 -11.61
CA ASP A 123 4.24 -3.35 -11.68
C ASP A 123 5.32 -2.48 -11.07
N ARG A 124 5.20 -1.17 -11.21
CA ARG A 124 6.13 -0.23 -10.63
C ARG A 124 6.03 -0.21 -9.10
N LEU A 125 4.81 -0.30 -8.58
CA LEU A 125 4.58 -0.18 -7.13
C LEU A 125 4.76 -1.47 -6.36
N ALA A 126 4.47 -2.62 -6.98
CA ALA A 126 4.48 -3.90 -6.26
C ALA A 126 5.79 -4.20 -5.55
N PRO A 127 6.97 -3.98 -6.16
CA PRO A 127 8.22 -4.24 -5.45
C PRO A 127 8.40 -3.34 -4.22
N HIS A 128 7.93 -2.11 -4.28
CA HIS A 128 8.02 -1.19 -3.15
C HIS A 128 7.09 -1.62 -2.02
N PHE A 129 5.88 -2.05 -2.36
CA PHE A 129 4.97 -2.61 -1.36
C PHE A 129 5.56 -3.86 -0.72
N TYR A 130 6.15 -4.74 -1.53
CA TYR A 130 6.77 -5.95 -1.01
C TYR A 130 7.88 -5.61 -0.02
N LYS A 131 8.75 -4.69 -0.38
CA LYS A 131 9.88 -4.30 0.46
C LYS A 131 9.41 -3.71 1.79
N THR A 132 8.38 -2.86 1.74
CA THR A 132 7.84 -2.27 2.95
C THR A 132 7.15 -3.31 3.82
N ALA A 133 6.36 -4.19 3.21
CA ALA A 133 5.69 -5.26 3.95
C ALA A 133 6.70 -6.22 4.56
N ASP A 134 7.76 -6.53 3.83
CA ASP A 134 8.82 -7.41 4.34
C ASP A 134 9.51 -6.78 5.56
N TRP A 135 9.68 -5.48 5.55
CA TRP A 135 10.26 -4.74 6.68
C TRP A 135 9.41 -4.89 7.95
N MET A 136 8.10 -5.14 7.79
CA MET A 136 7.20 -5.30 8.92
C MET A 136 7.27 -6.68 9.55
N ARG A 137 7.94 -7.66 8.93
CA ARG A 137 8.00 -9.02 9.48
C ARG A 137 8.69 -9.02 10.83
N ASN A 138 8.10 -9.74 11.77
CA ASN A 138 8.60 -9.81 13.14
C ASN A 138 8.42 -11.19 13.75
N LYS A 139 7.87 -12.14 12.99
CA LYS A 139 7.66 -13.51 13.44
C LYS A 139 8.73 -14.38 12.83
N ALA A 140 9.39 -15.18 13.67
CA ALA A 140 10.38 -16.12 13.18
C ALA A 140 9.70 -17.14 12.29
N GLU A 141 10.32 -17.45 11.15
CA GLU A 141 9.80 -18.51 10.29
C GLU A 141 10.15 -19.85 10.90
N ASP A 142 9.29 -20.84 10.65
CA ASP A 142 9.56 -22.16 11.14
C ASP A 142 10.83 -22.68 10.49
N PRO A 143 11.73 -23.29 11.28
CA PRO A 143 12.93 -23.87 10.68
C PRO A 143 12.52 -24.98 9.73
N ALA A 144 13.37 -25.16 8.71
CA ALA A 144 13.14 -26.26 7.79
C ALA A 144 13.17 -27.57 8.55
N PRO A 145 12.26 -28.47 8.27
CA PRO A 145 12.24 -29.76 8.95
C PRO A 145 13.48 -30.59 8.69
#